data_b4e42e1ce58bc3fef30b4eb0fccecf01
#
_entry.id   b4e42e1ce58bc3fef30b4eb0fccecf01
#
_cell.length_a   1.000
_cell.length_b   1.000
_cell.length_c   1.000
_cell.angle_alpha   90.00
_cell.angle_beta   90.00
_cell.angle_gamma   90.00
#
_symmetry.space_group_name_H-M   'P 1'
#
loop_
_entity.id
_entity.type
_entity.pdbx_description
1 polymer ?
#
loop_
_entity_poly.entity_id
_entity_poly.type
_entity_poly.pdbx_seq_one_letter_code
_entity_poly.pdbx_strand_id
1 'polypeptide(L)'
;DVKERSAVVRFKVKGEDAYILAWTTTPWTLPSNVALCVNPDEDYVKVTSKGYTYYMAAALVDTVLGEGAEVLEHYQGKDLEFKEYEPLFPYAEKRIGNKKAYYVVCDTYVTLTDGTGVVHIAPAFGEDDSKVGHRYDLPFVQLVNEKGEMTEETPWAGTFCKKADMAVLQALEDKDLLFDAPLFEHSYPHCWRCDTPLIYYARETWFIRMTAVKEDLIRNNNTINWIPESIGKGRFGDW
;
A
#
# COMPACT_ATOMS: atom_id res chain seq x y z
N ASP A 1 -14.48 4.52 13.50
CA ASP A 1 -13.25 3.76 13.75
C ASP A 1 -13.57 2.28 13.65
N VAL A 2 -12.65 1.52 13.09
CA VAL A 2 -12.71 0.06 13.00
C VAL A 2 -11.50 -0.54 13.70
N LYS A 3 -11.67 -1.74 14.23
CA LYS A 3 -10.59 -2.49 14.85
C LYS A 3 -10.40 -3.79 14.07
N GLU A 4 -9.34 -3.83 13.27
CA GLU A 4 -9.06 -4.91 12.34
C GLU A 4 -7.64 -5.48 12.57
N ARG A 5 -7.37 -6.68 12.07
CA ARG A 5 -6.01 -7.20 12.10
C ARG A 5 -5.20 -6.53 11.01
N SER A 6 -4.09 -5.95 11.41
CA SER A 6 -3.01 -5.60 10.48
C SER A 6 -2.07 -6.79 10.31
N ALA A 7 -1.12 -6.69 9.40
CA ALA A 7 -0.11 -7.72 9.17
C ALA A 7 1.29 -7.12 9.10
N VAL A 8 2.22 -7.73 9.81
CA VAL A 8 3.66 -7.56 9.61
C VAL A 8 4.16 -8.81 8.88
N VAL A 9 4.70 -8.65 7.70
CA VAL A 9 5.00 -9.74 6.77
C VAL A 9 6.48 -9.79 6.43
N ARG A 10 7.03 -11.00 6.39
CA ARG A 10 8.41 -11.31 5.98
C ARG A 10 8.49 -11.49 4.47
N PHE A 11 9.17 -10.58 3.79
CA PHE A 11 9.48 -10.70 2.37
C PHE A 11 10.91 -11.21 2.22
N LYS A 12 11.08 -12.44 1.75
CA LYS A 12 12.40 -13.07 1.60
C LYS A 12 13.26 -12.31 0.61
N VAL A 13 14.43 -11.85 1.03
CA VAL A 13 15.39 -11.19 0.14
C VAL A 13 15.97 -12.23 -0.82
N LYS A 14 16.03 -11.88 -2.10
CA LYS A 14 16.53 -12.78 -3.12
C LYS A 14 18.05 -12.93 -3.04
N GLY A 15 18.50 -14.20 -2.95
CA GLY A 15 19.93 -14.51 -2.86
C GLY A 15 20.58 -14.24 -1.49
N GLU A 16 19.79 -13.94 -0.46
CA GLU A 16 20.27 -13.64 0.89
C GLU A 16 19.39 -14.33 1.93
N ASP A 17 19.98 -14.80 3.04
CA ASP A 17 19.21 -15.35 4.15
C ASP A 17 18.73 -14.23 5.10
N ALA A 18 17.88 -13.38 4.56
CA ALA A 18 17.27 -12.25 5.25
C ALA A 18 15.88 -11.97 4.70
N TYR A 19 15.12 -11.18 5.44
CA TYR A 19 13.76 -10.75 5.08
C TYR A 19 13.64 -9.24 5.19
N ILE A 20 12.78 -8.64 4.38
CA ILE A 20 12.30 -7.27 4.59
C ILE A 20 10.98 -7.37 5.34
N LEU A 21 10.86 -6.67 6.47
CA LEU A 21 9.61 -6.59 7.22
C LEU A 21 8.78 -5.43 6.69
N ALA A 22 7.60 -5.72 6.15
CA ALA A 22 6.63 -4.71 5.73
C ALA A 22 5.32 -4.85 6.49
N TRP A 23 4.64 -3.72 6.69
CA TRP A 23 3.38 -3.65 7.41
C TRP A 23 2.23 -3.20 6.50
N THR A 24 1.04 -3.74 6.77
CA THR A 24 -0.21 -3.33 6.09
C THR A 24 -1.42 -3.46 7.01
N THR A 25 -2.39 -2.58 6.83
CA THR A 25 -3.73 -2.68 7.44
C THR A 25 -4.73 -3.41 6.55
N THR A 26 -4.35 -3.80 5.34
CA THR A 26 -5.22 -4.44 4.34
C THR A 26 -4.59 -5.75 3.82
N PRO A 27 -4.59 -6.84 4.61
CA PRO A 27 -3.96 -8.10 4.20
C PRO A 27 -4.45 -8.64 2.85
N TRP A 28 -5.71 -8.38 2.48
CA TRP A 28 -6.30 -8.81 1.21
C TRP A 28 -5.61 -8.22 -0.05
N THR A 29 -4.81 -7.15 0.09
CA THR A 29 -4.06 -6.56 -1.03
C THR A 29 -2.71 -7.24 -1.25
N LEU A 30 -2.19 -8.00 -0.28
CA LEU A 30 -0.89 -8.68 -0.36
C LEU A 30 -0.74 -9.65 -1.55
N PRO A 31 -1.78 -10.38 -1.99
CA PRO A 31 -1.69 -11.18 -3.22
C PRO A 31 -1.37 -10.37 -4.48
N SER A 32 -1.69 -9.08 -4.48
CA SER A 32 -1.42 -8.13 -5.58
C SER A 32 -0.13 -7.32 -5.38
N ASN A 33 0.70 -7.67 -4.40
CA ASN A 33 1.98 -7.01 -4.15
C ASN A 33 2.90 -7.09 -5.37
N VAL A 34 3.57 -5.99 -5.71
CA VAL A 34 4.54 -5.91 -6.80
C VAL A 34 5.84 -5.19 -6.43
N ALA A 35 5.86 -4.44 -5.33
CA ALA A 35 7.03 -3.77 -4.80
C ALA A 35 6.92 -3.53 -3.29
N LEU A 36 8.03 -3.16 -2.66
CA LEU A 36 8.09 -2.62 -1.31
C LEU A 36 8.62 -1.19 -1.38
N CYS A 37 8.08 -0.28 -0.58
CA CYS A 37 8.48 1.12 -0.57
C CYS A 37 9.13 1.50 0.76
N VAL A 38 10.25 2.22 0.68
CA VAL A 38 10.97 2.80 1.81
C VAL A 38 11.09 4.30 1.63
N ASN A 39 11.31 5.04 2.72
CA ASN A 39 11.63 6.46 2.63
C ASN A 39 13.12 6.63 2.34
N PRO A 40 13.52 7.28 1.24
CA PRO A 40 14.93 7.40 0.84
C PRO A 40 15.79 8.16 1.83
N ASP A 41 15.19 9.04 2.62
CA ASP A 41 15.87 9.99 3.53
C ASP A 41 15.96 9.47 4.97
N GLU A 42 15.32 8.33 5.28
CA GLU A 42 15.29 7.74 6.61
C GLU A 42 16.34 6.63 6.79
N ASP A 43 16.66 6.35 8.06
CA ASP A 43 17.62 5.32 8.44
C ASP A 43 16.97 3.93 8.52
N TYR A 44 17.58 2.97 7.87
CA TYR A 44 17.21 1.55 7.90
C TYR A 44 18.38 0.72 8.43
N VAL A 45 18.05 -0.46 8.93
CA VAL A 45 19.04 -1.38 9.48
C VAL A 45 18.83 -2.80 8.96
N LYS A 46 19.94 -3.53 8.90
CA LYS A 46 19.95 -4.98 8.90
C LYS A 46 20.13 -5.44 10.33
N VAL A 47 19.19 -6.21 10.86
CA VAL A 47 19.10 -6.57 12.29
C VAL A 47 18.75 -8.04 12.45
N THR A 48 19.36 -8.71 13.42
CA THR A 48 19.00 -10.07 13.80
C THR A 48 18.11 -10.09 15.04
N SER A 49 17.13 -10.95 15.03
CA SER A 49 16.28 -11.22 16.20
C SER A 49 15.70 -12.65 16.10
N LYS A 50 15.79 -13.40 17.19
CA LYS A 50 15.21 -14.76 17.33
C LYS A 50 15.58 -15.71 16.18
N GLY A 51 16.81 -15.62 15.68
CA GLY A 51 17.31 -16.50 14.62
C GLY A 51 17.00 -16.08 13.19
N TYR A 52 16.36 -14.94 12.99
CA TYR A 52 16.10 -14.35 11.67
C TYR A 52 16.88 -13.05 11.49
N THR A 53 17.15 -12.71 10.24
CA THR A 53 17.74 -11.43 9.85
C THR A 53 16.70 -10.61 9.08
N TYR A 54 16.55 -9.33 9.45
CA TYR A 54 15.55 -8.44 8.91
C TYR A 54 16.14 -7.12 8.39
N TYR A 55 15.49 -6.55 7.39
CA TYR A 55 15.63 -5.16 6.98
C TYR A 55 14.37 -4.39 7.41
N MET A 56 14.53 -3.29 8.13
CA MET A 56 13.45 -2.42 8.58
C MET A 56 13.99 -1.05 8.99
N ALA A 57 13.10 -0.09 9.26
CA ALA A 57 13.50 1.22 9.73
C ALA A 57 14.17 1.14 11.11
N ALA A 58 15.29 1.82 11.28
CA ALA A 58 16.08 1.82 12.53
C ALA A 58 15.27 2.28 13.74
N ALA A 59 14.46 3.33 13.56
CA ALA A 59 13.64 3.91 14.62
C ALA A 59 12.54 2.97 15.18
N LEU A 60 12.19 1.90 14.45
CA LEU A 60 11.10 0.99 14.80
C LEU A 60 11.59 -0.38 15.31
N VAL A 61 12.89 -0.60 15.40
CA VAL A 61 13.47 -1.90 15.83
C VAL A 61 12.96 -2.32 17.19
N ASP A 62 13.07 -1.47 18.20
CA ASP A 62 12.67 -1.78 19.56
C ASP A 62 11.16 -2.03 19.68
N THR A 63 10.35 -1.28 18.93
CA THR A 63 8.89 -1.42 18.93
C THR A 63 8.44 -2.73 18.30
N VAL A 64 9.07 -3.15 17.20
CA VAL A 64 8.64 -4.31 16.41
C VAL A 64 9.30 -5.60 16.87
N LEU A 65 10.61 -5.57 17.13
CA LEU A 65 11.39 -6.78 17.46
C LEU A 65 11.53 -6.99 18.97
N GLY A 66 11.39 -5.90 19.77
CA GLY A 66 11.59 -5.92 21.21
C GLY A 66 13.05 -6.10 21.62
N GLU A 67 13.24 -6.47 22.90
CA GLU A 67 14.58 -6.68 23.46
C GLU A 67 15.32 -7.84 22.80
N GLY A 68 16.65 -7.68 22.67
CA GLY A 68 17.55 -8.72 22.15
C GLY A 68 17.74 -8.70 20.64
N ALA A 69 17.25 -7.66 19.94
CA ALA A 69 17.59 -7.41 18.55
C ALA A 69 19.05 -6.87 18.46
N GLU A 70 19.85 -7.39 17.53
CA GLU A 70 21.22 -6.97 17.29
C GLU A 70 21.33 -6.34 15.90
N VAL A 71 21.66 -5.06 15.84
CA VAL A 71 21.87 -4.33 14.58
C VAL A 71 23.22 -4.73 14.00
N LEU A 72 23.22 -5.21 12.76
CA LEU A 72 24.41 -5.64 12.02
C LEU A 72 24.97 -4.52 11.12
N GLU A 73 24.08 -3.83 10.41
CA GLU A 73 24.45 -2.85 9.39
C GLU A 73 23.41 -1.71 9.35
N HIS A 74 23.86 -0.52 8.97
CA HIS A 74 23.04 0.67 8.76
C HIS A 74 23.01 1.06 7.29
N TYR A 75 21.85 1.57 6.84
CA TYR A 75 21.58 2.02 5.48
C TYR A 75 20.76 3.30 5.50
N GLN A 76 20.96 4.15 4.50
CA GLN A 76 19.90 5.10 4.12
C GLN A 76 18.86 4.36 3.26
N GLY A 77 17.59 4.76 3.32
CA GLY A 77 16.55 4.09 2.54
C GLY A 77 16.88 3.99 1.05
N LYS A 78 17.49 5.01 0.46
CA LYS A 78 17.97 5.01 -0.93
C LYS A 78 18.98 3.88 -1.25
N ASP A 79 19.72 3.40 -0.27
CA ASP A 79 20.70 2.32 -0.47
C ASP A 79 20.02 0.96 -0.60
N LEU A 80 18.76 0.85 -0.20
CA LEU A 80 17.92 -0.34 -0.36
C LEU A 80 17.17 -0.37 -1.70
N GLU A 81 17.17 0.74 -2.46
CA GLU A 81 16.50 0.83 -3.74
C GLU A 81 16.96 -0.28 -4.70
N PHE A 82 16.01 -0.89 -5.40
CA PHE A 82 16.20 -2.03 -6.30
C PHE A 82 16.63 -3.36 -5.66
N LYS A 83 16.73 -3.46 -4.31
CA LYS A 83 16.94 -4.76 -3.64
C LYS A 83 15.76 -5.68 -3.96
N GLU A 84 16.04 -6.86 -4.52
CA GLU A 84 15.03 -7.81 -4.97
C GLU A 84 14.59 -8.76 -3.84
N TYR A 85 13.32 -9.14 -3.88
CA TYR A 85 12.74 -10.11 -2.95
C TYR A 85 11.88 -11.14 -3.70
N GLU A 86 11.55 -12.25 -3.03
CA GLU A 86 10.70 -13.30 -3.57
C GLU A 86 9.21 -12.96 -3.35
N PRO A 87 8.32 -13.25 -4.33
CA PRO A 87 6.89 -13.00 -4.16
C PRO A 87 6.28 -13.83 -3.02
N LEU A 88 5.36 -13.26 -2.27
CA LEU A 88 4.61 -13.97 -1.22
C LEU A 88 3.75 -15.11 -1.80
N PHE A 89 3.16 -14.85 -2.97
CA PHE A 89 2.23 -15.74 -3.66
C PHE A 89 2.50 -15.75 -5.16
N PRO A 90 2.21 -16.86 -5.86
CA PRO A 90 2.41 -16.96 -7.30
C PRO A 90 1.26 -16.36 -8.14
N TYR A 91 0.23 -15.82 -7.49
CA TYR A 91 -1.04 -15.49 -8.14
C TYR A 91 -0.96 -14.31 -9.13
N ALA A 92 0.01 -13.40 -8.92
CA ALA A 92 0.21 -12.24 -9.77
C ALA A 92 0.98 -12.51 -11.08
N GLU A 93 1.65 -13.64 -11.21
CA GLU A 93 2.60 -13.95 -12.30
C GLU A 93 2.03 -13.67 -13.71
N LYS A 94 0.80 -14.09 -13.96
CA LYS A 94 0.15 -13.90 -15.28
C LYS A 94 -0.17 -12.43 -15.59
N ARG A 95 -0.26 -11.57 -14.57
CA ARG A 95 -0.62 -10.15 -14.68
C ARG A 95 0.58 -9.22 -14.72
N ILE A 96 1.75 -9.70 -14.29
CA ILE A 96 2.99 -8.93 -14.31
C ILE A 96 3.44 -8.63 -15.75
N GLY A 97 3.26 -9.60 -16.67
CA GLY A 97 3.69 -9.47 -18.06
C GLY A 97 5.21 -9.33 -18.15
N ASN A 98 5.68 -8.38 -18.96
CA ASN A 98 7.12 -8.14 -19.19
C ASN A 98 7.72 -7.08 -18.25
N LYS A 99 6.96 -6.58 -17.27
CA LYS A 99 7.44 -5.56 -16.34
C LYS A 99 8.23 -6.17 -15.19
N LYS A 100 9.20 -5.42 -14.66
CA LYS A 100 9.94 -5.81 -13.45
C LYS A 100 9.04 -5.63 -12.22
N ALA A 101 9.04 -6.61 -11.33
CA ALA A 101 8.35 -6.59 -10.05
C ALA A 101 9.24 -7.15 -8.94
N TYR A 102 8.76 -7.07 -7.69
CA TYR A 102 9.36 -7.67 -6.50
C TYR A 102 10.73 -7.09 -6.16
N TYR A 103 10.80 -5.78 -6.08
CA TYR A 103 11.98 -5.04 -5.63
C TYR A 103 11.58 -3.81 -4.79
N VAL A 104 12.55 -3.27 -4.05
CA VAL A 104 12.37 -2.09 -3.22
C VAL A 104 12.40 -0.83 -4.09
N VAL A 105 11.46 0.06 -3.85
CA VAL A 105 11.35 1.40 -4.44
C VAL A 105 11.38 2.46 -3.35
N CYS A 106 11.55 3.73 -3.71
CA CYS A 106 11.66 4.84 -2.76
C CYS A 106 10.56 5.87 -2.96
N ASP A 107 9.96 6.33 -1.86
CA ASP A 107 9.09 7.51 -1.84
C ASP A 107 9.03 8.13 -0.44
N THR A 108 8.93 9.46 -0.38
CA THR A 108 8.91 10.24 0.86
C THR A 108 7.59 10.17 1.63
N TYR A 109 6.52 9.60 1.05
CA TYR A 109 5.24 9.43 1.78
C TYR A 109 5.32 8.34 2.88
N VAL A 110 6.32 7.46 2.82
CA VAL A 110 6.52 6.43 3.86
C VAL A 110 6.94 7.10 5.16
N THR A 111 6.15 6.89 6.21
CA THR A 111 6.39 7.44 7.56
C THR A 111 6.94 6.38 8.50
N LEU A 112 7.54 6.84 9.61
CA LEU A 112 8.06 5.99 10.68
C LEU A 112 7.21 6.08 11.96
N THR A 113 5.95 6.51 11.85
CA THR A 113 5.04 6.62 13.01
C THR A 113 4.50 5.28 13.46
N ASP A 114 4.26 4.38 12.50
CA ASP A 114 3.66 3.07 12.73
C ASP A 114 4.32 2.01 11.82
N GLY A 115 4.07 0.74 12.14
CA GLY A 115 4.50 -0.38 11.33
C GLY A 115 6.00 -0.67 11.39
N THR A 116 6.65 -0.83 10.24
CA THR A 116 8.05 -1.23 10.11
C THR A 116 8.92 -0.23 9.36
N GLY A 117 8.31 0.89 8.88
CA GLY A 117 8.94 1.84 7.96
C GLY A 117 9.09 1.31 6.53
N VAL A 118 8.47 0.17 6.24
CA VAL A 118 8.40 -0.40 4.89
C VAL A 118 6.93 -0.67 4.55
N VAL A 119 6.48 -0.14 3.43
CA VAL A 119 5.10 -0.28 2.94
C VAL A 119 5.09 -1.21 1.72
N HIS A 120 4.12 -2.14 1.65
CA HIS A 120 3.93 -2.93 0.44
C HIS A 120 3.18 -2.13 -0.61
N ILE A 121 3.49 -2.33 -1.88
CA ILE A 121 2.90 -1.60 -3.01
C ILE A 121 2.02 -2.53 -3.84
N ALA A 122 0.76 -2.12 -3.98
CA ALA A 122 -0.24 -2.72 -4.87
C ALA A 122 -0.97 -1.61 -5.66
N PRO A 123 -0.47 -1.21 -6.85
CA PRO A 123 -0.90 -0.01 -7.59
C PRO A 123 -2.40 0.07 -7.89
N ALA A 124 -3.09 -1.06 -7.89
CA ALA A 124 -4.54 -1.12 -8.12
C ALA A 124 -5.40 -0.71 -6.90
N PHE A 125 -4.81 -0.60 -5.69
CA PHE A 125 -5.55 -0.48 -4.43
C PHE A 125 -5.10 0.68 -3.53
N GLY A 126 -4.29 1.61 -4.04
CA GLY A 126 -3.87 2.80 -3.32
C GLY A 126 -3.51 3.94 -4.27
N GLU A 127 -3.83 5.18 -3.89
CA GLU A 127 -3.49 6.36 -4.71
C GLU A 127 -1.97 6.57 -4.74
N ASP A 128 -1.30 6.50 -3.58
CA ASP A 128 0.15 6.66 -3.49
C ASP A 128 0.86 5.45 -4.11
N ASP A 129 0.35 4.23 -3.93
CA ASP A 129 0.83 3.03 -4.61
C ASP A 129 0.77 3.19 -6.13
N SER A 130 -0.33 3.77 -6.65
CA SER A 130 -0.49 4.04 -8.09
C SER A 130 0.52 5.09 -8.58
N LYS A 131 0.77 6.16 -7.82
CA LYS A 131 1.79 7.18 -8.17
C LYS A 131 3.18 6.58 -8.23
N VAL A 132 3.55 5.78 -7.21
CA VAL A 132 4.81 5.03 -7.18
C VAL A 132 4.89 4.04 -8.34
N GLY A 133 3.78 3.31 -8.59
CA GLY A 133 3.67 2.38 -9.70
C GLY A 133 3.94 3.01 -11.05
N HIS A 134 3.43 4.21 -11.31
CA HIS A 134 3.70 4.96 -12.54
C HIS A 134 5.17 5.42 -12.62
N ARG A 135 5.74 5.90 -11.52
CA ARG A 135 7.12 6.39 -11.50
C ARG A 135 8.15 5.30 -11.80
N TYR A 136 7.94 4.11 -11.27
CA TYR A 136 8.84 2.95 -11.43
C TYR A 136 8.42 1.98 -12.54
N ASP A 137 7.39 2.33 -13.31
CA ASP A 137 6.79 1.46 -14.34
C ASP A 137 6.45 0.06 -13.82
N LEU A 138 5.91 -0.02 -12.59
CA LEU A 138 5.51 -1.28 -11.97
C LEU A 138 4.33 -1.93 -12.71
N PRO A 139 4.18 -3.26 -12.65
CA PRO A 139 3.00 -3.93 -13.19
C PRO A 139 1.74 -3.53 -12.41
N PHE A 140 0.63 -3.45 -13.13
CA PHE A 140 -0.68 -3.21 -12.55
C PHE A 140 -1.38 -4.55 -12.33
N VAL A 141 -1.34 -5.02 -11.08
CA VAL A 141 -1.93 -6.30 -10.67
C VAL A 141 -3.18 -6.05 -9.85
N GLN A 142 -4.33 -6.53 -10.33
CA GLN A 142 -5.63 -6.34 -9.69
C GLN A 142 -6.32 -7.70 -9.52
N LEU A 143 -6.12 -8.35 -8.37
CA LEU A 143 -6.68 -9.65 -8.03
C LEU A 143 -8.00 -9.56 -7.25
N VAL A 144 -8.70 -8.43 -7.41
CA VAL A 144 -10.07 -8.21 -6.94
C VAL A 144 -10.90 -7.70 -8.12
N ASN A 145 -12.10 -8.24 -8.31
CA ASN A 145 -12.99 -7.86 -9.39
C ASN A 145 -13.84 -6.61 -9.06
N GLU A 146 -14.65 -6.14 -10.00
CA GLU A 146 -15.50 -4.95 -9.83
C GLU A 146 -16.57 -5.07 -8.74
N LYS A 147 -16.85 -6.29 -8.26
CA LYS A 147 -17.76 -6.54 -7.14
C LYS A 147 -17.06 -6.52 -5.79
N GLY A 148 -15.72 -6.32 -5.77
CA GLY A 148 -14.90 -6.39 -4.58
C GLY A 148 -14.57 -7.83 -4.15
N GLU A 149 -14.71 -8.82 -5.02
CA GLU A 149 -14.42 -10.22 -4.76
C GLU A 149 -13.05 -10.60 -5.30
N MET A 150 -12.36 -11.49 -4.59
CA MET A 150 -11.08 -12.06 -5.04
C MET A 150 -11.28 -12.80 -6.37
N THR A 151 -10.31 -12.67 -7.28
CA THR A 151 -10.38 -13.26 -8.63
C THR A 151 -10.00 -14.74 -8.64
N GLU A 152 -10.28 -15.42 -9.76
CA GLU A 152 -10.06 -16.86 -9.95
C GLU A 152 -8.58 -17.29 -9.87
N GLU A 153 -7.64 -16.36 -10.01
CA GLU A 153 -6.22 -16.64 -9.84
C GLU A 153 -5.84 -16.96 -8.37
N THR A 154 -6.70 -16.58 -7.42
CA THR A 154 -6.48 -16.82 -5.99
C THR A 154 -7.32 -17.99 -5.48
N PRO A 155 -6.88 -18.71 -4.44
CA PRO A 155 -7.68 -19.79 -3.83
C PRO A 155 -8.94 -19.27 -3.11
N TRP A 156 -9.09 -17.95 -2.99
CA TRP A 156 -10.24 -17.28 -2.31
C TRP A 156 -11.23 -16.69 -3.30
N ALA A 157 -11.24 -17.16 -4.54
CA ALA A 157 -12.11 -16.67 -5.61
C ALA A 157 -13.58 -16.52 -5.18
N GLY A 158 -14.21 -15.40 -5.53
CA GLY A 158 -15.60 -15.10 -5.19
C GLY A 158 -15.82 -14.63 -3.74
N THR A 159 -14.79 -14.62 -2.89
CA THR A 159 -14.88 -14.08 -1.53
C THR A 159 -14.69 -12.57 -1.56
N PHE A 160 -15.55 -11.82 -0.87
CA PHE A 160 -15.35 -10.37 -0.71
C PHE A 160 -13.99 -10.09 -0.05
N CYS A 161 -13.20 -9.19 -0.63
CA CYS A 161 -11.79 -9.00 -0.31
C CYS A 161 -11.52 -8.83 1.20
N LYS A 162 -12.27 -8.00 1.92
CA LYS A 162 -12.10 -7.83 3.37
C LYS A 162 -12.42 -9.11 4.19
N LYS A 163 -13.25 -10.00 3.67
CA LYS A 163 -13.50 -11.32 4.31
C LYS A 163 -12.37 -12.30 4.04
N ALA A 164 -11.55 -12.05 3.02
CA ALA A 164 -10.40 -12.88 2.71
C ALA A 164 -9.20 -12.61 3.63
N ASP A 165 -9.17 -11.52 4.40
CA ASP A 165 -8.05 -11.14 5.27
C ASP A 165 -7.55 -12.29 6.13
N MET A 166 -8.43 -12.96 6.85
CA MET A 166 -8.04 -14.07 7.74
C MET A 166 -7.46 -15.25 6.98
N ALA A 167 -7.97 -15.55 5.79
CA ALA A 167 -7.46 -16.62 4.95
C ALA A 167 -6.10 -16.28 4.34
N VAL A 168 -5.87 -15.03 3.98
CA VAL A 168 -4.57 -14.53 3.53
C VAL A 168 -3.54 -14.61 4.67
N LEU A 169 -3.90 -14.17 5.88
CA LEU A 169 -3.03 -14.27 7.06
C LEU A 169 -2.66 -15.72 7.36
N GLN A 170 -3.64 -16.63 7.33
CA GLN A 170 -3.38 -18.06 7.54
C GLN A 170 -2.43 -18.65 6.49
N ALA A 171 -2.61 -18.28 5.21
CA ALA A 171 -1.73 -18.72 4.13
C ALA A 171 -0.29 -18.18 4.27
N LEU A 172 -0.10 -17.02 4.88
CA LEU A 172 1.23 -16.48 5.21
C LEU A 172 1.84 -17.18 6.42
N GLU A 173 1.04 -17.48 7.44
CA GLU A 173 1.47 -18.24 8.61
C GLU A 173 1.93 -19.65 8.24
N ASP A 174 1.17 -20.36 7.40
CA ASP A 174 1.51 -21.70 6.90
C ASP A 174 2.85 -21.74 6.13
N LYS A 175 3.30 -20.58 5.62
CA LYS A 175 4.59 -20.42 4.91
C LYS A 175 5.71 -19.84 5.80
N ASP A 176 5.46 -19.59 7.08
CA ASP A 176 6.36 -18.83 7.98
C ASP A 176 6.71 -17.42 7.47
N LEU A 177 5.79 -16.80 6.74
CA LEU A 177 5.94 -15.44 6.21
C LEU A 177 5.17 -14.39 7.02
N LEU A 178 4.28 -14.79 7.91
CA LEU A 178 3.62 -13.89 8.85
C LEU A 178 4.52 -13.67 10.06
N PHE A 179 4.96 -12.43 10.29
CA PHE A 179 5.72 -12.07 11.48
C PHE A 179 4.79 -11.83 12.67
N ASP A 180 3.76 -11.01 12.48
CA ASP A 180 2.76 -10.66 13.48
C ASP A 180 1.45 -10.18 12.82
N ALA A 181 0.33 -10.28 13.55
CA ALA A 181 -0.98 -9.82 13.09
C ALA A 181 -1.72 -9.06 14.22
N PRO A 182 -1.20 -7.92 14.67
CA PRO A 182 -1.79 -7.16 15.77
C PRO A 182 -3.14 -6.56 15.39
N LEU A 183 -4.01 -6.39 16.39
CA LEU A 183 -5.21 -5.58 16.23
C LEU A 183 -4.81 -4.10 16.15
N PHE A 184 -5.25 -3.45 15.09
CA PHE A 184 -5.01 -2.04 14.84
C PHE A 184 -6.34 -1.30 14.76
N GLU A 185 -6.46 -0.19 15.49
CA GLU A 185 -7.63 0.65 15.48
C GLU A 185 -7.37 1.89 14.64
N HIS A 186 -8.19 2.11 13.62
CA HIS A 186 -8.05 3.24 12.72
C HIS A 186 -9.39 3.69 12.15
N SER A 187 -9.40 4.91 11.61
CA SER A 187 -10.55 5.41 10.86
C SER A 187 -10.63 4.71 9.50
N TYR A 188 -11.82 4.22 9.15
CA TYR A 188 -12.06 3.54 7.87
C TYR A 188 -13.32 4.07 7.20
N PRO A 189 -13.29 4.37 5.89
CA PRO A 189 -14.44 4.92 5.20
C PRO A 189 -15.52 3.86 4.96
N HIS A 190 -16.77 4.23 5.25
CA HIS A 190 -17.95 3.42 4.99
C HIS A 190 -18.94 4.15 4.09
N CYS A 191 -19.73 3.41 3.35
CA CYS A 191 -20.79 3.96 2.52
C CYS A 191 -21.86 4.61 3.41
N TRP A 192 -22.12 5.91 3.21
CA TRP A 192 -23.11 6.65 3.98
C TRP A 192 -24.54 6.11 3.87
N ARG A 193 -24.85 5.29 2.85
CA ARG A 193 -26.17 4.73 2.58
C ARG A 193 -26.41 3.35 3.18
N CYS A 194 -25.43 2.45 3.07
CA CYS A 194 -25.57 1.04 3.45
C CYS A 194 -24.54 0.56 4.47
N ASP A 195 -23.67 1.46 4.95
CA ASP A 195 -22.63 1.18 5.93
C ASP A 195 -21.62 0.09 5.51
N THR A 196 -21.60 -0.26 4.23
CA THR A 196 -20.59 -1.19 3.70
C THR A 196 -19.22 -0.53 3.70
N PRO A 197 -18.15 -1.21 4.16
CA PRO A 197 -16.80 -0.67 4.07
C PRO A 197 -16.41 -0.43 2.61
N LEU A 198 -15.83 0.75 2.35
CA LEU A 198 -15.34 1.11 1.02
C LEU A 198 -13.94 0.54 0.81
N ILE A 199 -13.55 0.32 -0.43
CA ILE A 199 -12.20 -0.08 -0.80
C ILE A 199 -11.62 0.91 -1.80
N TYR A 200 -10.31 1.15 -1.73
CA TYR A 200 -9.60 1.78 -2.83
C TYR A 200 -9.51 0.79 -3.97
N TYR A 201 -9.98 1.19 -5.14
CA TYR A 201 -10.08 0.31 -6.31
C TYR A 201 -9.95 1.12 -7.58
N ALA A 202 -8.92 0.86 -8.37
CA ALA A 202 -8.69 1.57 -9.62
C ALA A 202 -9.70 1.14 -10.69
N ARG A 203 -10.38 2.10 -11.31
CA ARG A 203 -11.35 1.90 -12.37
C ARG A 203 -11.07 2.84 -13.53
N GLU A 204 -11.33 2.38 -14.75
CA GLU A 204 -11.39 3.27 -15.89
C GLU A 204 -12.56 4.25 -15.73
N THR A 205 -12.28 5.54 -15.84
CA THR A 205 -13.28 6.59 -15.75
C THR A 205 -12.89 7.79 -16.61
N TRP A 206 -13.89 8.59 -16.96
CA TRP A 206 -13.65 9.88 -17.56
C TRP A 206 -13.15 10.87 -16.52
N PHE A 207 -12.07 11.55 -16.84
CA PHE A 207 -11.46 12.54 -15.97
C PHE A 207 -11.36 13.88 -16.72
N ILE A 208 -11.90 14.94 -16.12
CA ILE A 208 -11.76 16.31 -16.62
C ILE A 208 -10.68 17.00 -15.79
N ARG A 209 -9.56 17.37 -16.43
CA ARG A 209 -8.45 18.06 -15.76
C ARG A 209 -8.85 19.50 -15.44
N MET A 210 -9.63 19.70 -14.38
CA MET A 210 -10.16 21.01 -13.95
C MET A 210 -9.04 22.03 -13.69
N THR A 211 -7.90 21.60 -13.18
CA THR A 211 -6.73 22.45 -12.94
C THR A 211 -6.19 23.11 -14.20
N ALA A 212 -6.39 22.50 -15.39
CA ALA A 212 -5.95 23.06 -16.67
C ALA A 212 -6.86 24.21 -17.15
N VAL A 213 -8.09 24.29 -16.66
CA VAL A 213 -9.12 25.26 -17.09
C VAL A 213 -9.57 26.19 -15.96
N LYS A 214 -8.98 26.05 -14.76
CA LYS A 214 -9.37 26.78 -13.56
C LYS A 214 -9.43 28.28 -13.77
N GLU A 215 -8.36 28.89 -14.31
CA GLU A 215 -8.28 30.32 -14.52
C GLU A 215 -9.35 30.81 -15.52
N ASP A 216 -9.64 30.02 -16.54
CA ASP A 216 -10.68 30.35 -17.51
C ASP A 216 -12.07 30.25 -16.88
N LEU A 217 -12.31 29.28 -16.02
CA LEU A 217 -13.57 29.13 -15.28
C LEU A 217 -13.80 30.32 -14.33
N ILE A 218 -12.77 30.74 -13.59
CA ILE A 218 -12.84 31.89 -12.69
C ILE A 218 -13.12 33.16 -13.51
N ARG A 219 -12.39 33.37 -14.60
CA ARG A 219 -12.60 34.52 -15.48
C ARG A 219 -14.02 34.56 -16.03
N ASN A 220 -14.53 33.41 -16.51
CA ASN A 220 -15.88 33.31 -17.05
C ASN A 220 -16.93 33.54 -15.97
N ASN A 221 -16.76 32.94 -14.78
CA ASN A 221 -17.65 33.16 -13.66
C ASN A 221 -17.85 34.62 -13.28
N ASN A 222 -16.77 35.42 -13.37
CA ASN A 222 -16.78 36.84 -13.07
C ASN A 222 -17.56 37.68 -14.13
N THR A 223 -17.89 37.13 -15.30
CA THR A 223 -18.69 37.78 -16.34
C THR A 223 -20.18 37.48 -16.23
N ILE A 224 -20.57 36.50 -15.38
CA ILE A 224 -21.97 36.08 -15.23
C ILE A 224 -22.68 37.01 -14.25
N ASN A 225 -23.86 37.50 -14.65
CA ASN A 225 -24.74 38.23 -13.76
C ASN A 225 -25.58 37.23 -12.90
N TRP A 226 -25.06 36.84 -11.77
CA TRP A 226 -25.71 35.90 -10.87
C TRP A 226 -26.87 36.54 -10.10
N ILE A 227 -28.05 35.85 -10.09
CA ILE A 227 -29.22 36.27 -9.32
C ILE A 227 -29.67 35.09 -8.45
N PRO A 228 -29.49 35.11 -7.12
CA PRO A 228 -28.80 36.14 -6.34
C PRO A 228 -27.27 36.09 -6.54
N GLU A 229 -26.62 37.22 -6.32
CA GLU A 229 -25.16 37.37 -6.49
C GLU A 229 -24.34 36.41 -5.63
N SER A 230 -24.88 35.99 -4.46
CA SER A 230 -24.28 35.03 -3.54
C SER A 230 -24.01 33.65 -4.17
N ILE A 231 -24.68 33.27 -5.24
CA ILE A 231 -24.42 31.99 -5.93
C ILE A 231 -23.05 32.05 -6.61
N GLY A 232 -22.74 33.13 -7.30
CA GLY A 232 -21.48 33.28 -8.04
C GLY A 232 -20.26 33.49 -7.13
N LYS A 233 -20.43 34.18 -5.99
CA LYS A 233 -19.35 34.46 -5.03
C LYS A 233 -19.18 33.35 -3.97
N GLY A 234 -20.26 32.66 -3.63
CA GLY A 234 -20.26 31.58 -2.67
C GLY A 234 -20.25 30.23 -3.38
N ARG A 235 -21.41 29.54 -3.39
CA ARG A 235 -21.51 28.12 -3.77
C ARG A 235 -20.82 27.73 -5.09
N PHE A 236 -20.92 28.54 -6.13
CA PHE A 236 -20.27 28.27 -7.41
C PHE A 236 -18.82 28.79 -7.42
N GLY A 237 -18.57 29.95 -6.81
CA GLY A 237 -17.24 30.55 -6.76
C GLY A 237 -16.28 29.79 -5.85
N ASP A 238 -16.79 29.14 -4.79
CA ASP A 238 -15.98 28.32 -3.89
C ASP A 238 -15.61 26.96 -4.49
N TRP A 239 -16.45 26.46 -5.40
CA TRP A 239 -16.20 25.21 -6.12
C TRP A 239 -15.12 25.37 -7.19
#